data_7960c7b52dbebfa0a02824efee652d40
#
_entry.id   7960c7b52dbebfa0a02824efee652d40
#
_cell.length_a   1.000
_cell.length_b   1.000
_cell.length_c   1.000
_cell.angle_alpha   90.00
_cell.angle_beta   90.00
_cell.angle_gamma   90.00
#
_symmetry.space_group_name_H-M   'P 1'
#
loop_
_entity.id
_entity.type
_entity.pdbx_description
1 polymer ?
#
loop_
_entity_poly.entity_id
_entity_poly.type
_entity_poly.pdbx_seq_one_letter_code
_entity_poly.pdbx_strand_id
1 'polypeptide(L)'
;MLTTTSVGSTTHEPLRLMAIHAHPDDESSKGAATMAKYVQEGVQVMVVSCTGGERGDVLNAAAQELVDQLGIHEVRQREMAEAAHILGVQHEWLGFMDSGFTEGEPLPEDAFALVPLEVSVPPLVKLIREFRPQVVTTYDENGGYPHPDHIQTHVITMAAIQAAADPHAHPELGPSHVVQKVYYNQQFHKARVVALHELLVAQKIESPYVE
;
A
#
# COMPACT_ATOMS: atom_id res chain seq x y z
N MET A 1 42.91 -35.34 20.19
CA MET A 1 42.50 -33.93 19.98
C MET A 1 41.46 -33.90 18.87
N LEU A 2 40.21 -33.75 19.23
CA LEU A 2 39.11 -33.59 18.26
C LEU A 2 38.92 -32.11 18.01
N THR A 3 39.19 -31.65 16.78
CA THR A 3 38.94 -30.30 16.33
C THR A 3 37.44 -30.16 16.03
N THR A 4 36.73 -29.44 16.89
CA THR A 4 35.36 -29.00 16.64
C THR A 4 35.38 -27.88 15.60
N THR A 5 34.97 -28.17 14.38
CA THR A 5 34.68 -27.19 13.36
C THR A 5 33.38 -26.51 13.75
N SER A 6 33.45 -25.22 14.10
CA SER A 6 32.27 -24.36 14.28
C SER A 6 31.58 -24.16 12.94
N VAL A 7 30.36 -24.67 12.81
CA VAL A 7 29.47 -24.34 11.70
C VAL A 7 29.15 -22.87 11.83
N GLY A 8 29.66 -22.06 10.88
CA GLY A 8 29.37 -20.65 10.81
C GLY A 8 27.85 -20.46 10.67
N SER A 9 27.24 -19.69 11.58
CA SER A 9 25.88 -19.22 11.49
C SER A 9 25.77 -18.32 10.24
N THR A 10 25.15 -18.83 9.19
CA THR A 10 24.73 -18.00 8.08
C THR A 10 23.60 -17.10 8.60
N THR A 11 23.95 -15.88 8.98
CA THR A 11 22.94 -14.84 9.25
C THR A 11 22.25 -14.52 7.93
N HIS A 12 21.13 -15.19 7.65
CA HIS A 12 20.27 -14.79 6.56
C HIS A 12 19.75 -13.37 6.85
N GLU A 13 19.90 -12.46 5.87
CA GLU A 13 19.23 -11.17 5.96
C GLU A 13 17.73 -11.39 6.20
N PRO A 14 17.10 -10.60 7.09
CA PRO A 14 15.66 -10.74 7.32
C PRO A 14 14.87 -10.51 6.04
N LEU A 15 13.87 -11.33 5.80
CA LEU A 15 12.94 -11.13 4.69
C LEU A 15 12.12 -9.86 4.93
N ARG A 16 11.89 -9.09 3.88
CA ARG A 16 11.18 -7.82 3.93
C ARG A 16 10.18 -7.72 2.79
N LEU A 17 8.96 -7.34 3.14
CA LEU A 17 7.87 -7.04 2.21
C LEU A 17 7.49 -5.57 2.36
N MET A 18 7.36 -4.85 1.25
CA MET A 18 6.81 -3.49 1.23
C MET A 18 5.51 -3.49 0.44
N ALA A 19 4.42 -3.02 1.06
CA ALA A 19 3.13 -2.84 0.43
C ALA A 19 2.89 -1.34 0.20
N ILE A 20 2.67 -0.94 -1.06
CA ILE A 20 2.54 0.46 -1.44
C ILE A 20 1.11 0.69 -1.90
N HIS A 21 0.42 1.59 -1.20
CA HIS A 21 -1.00 1.89 -1.34
C HIS A 21 -1.25 3.38 -1.57
N ALA A 22 -2.37 3.70 -2.21
CA ALA A 22 -2.78 5.07 -2.46
C ALA A 22 -3.29 5.76 -1.19
N HIS A 23 -4.18 5.07 -0.45
CA HIS A 23 -4.92 5.63 0.68
C HIS A 23 -4.80 4.77 1.93
N PRO A 24 -5.00 5.35 3.12
CA PRO A 24 -5.25 4.56 4.33
C PRO A 24 -6.59 3.83 4.18
N ASP A 25 -6.65 2.56 4.48
CA ASP A 25 -7.69 1.54 4.31
C ASP A 25 -7.37 0.48 3.23
N ASP A 26 -6.55 0.84 2.25
CA ASP A 26 -6.15 -0.08 1.18
C ASP A 26 -5.37 -1.29 1.72
N GLU A 27 -4.51 -1.09 2.73
CA GLU A 27 -3.77 -2.16 3.40
C GLU A 27 -4.71 -3.18 4.04
N SER A 28 -5.84 -2.70 4.56
CA SER A 28 -6.85 -3.54 5.22
C SER A 28 -7.65 -4.35 4.21
N SER A 29 -7.99 -3.76 3.06
CA SER A 29 -8.76 -4.41 2.00
C SER A 29 -7.91 -5.23 1.04
N LYS A 30 -6.62 -4.90 0.88
CA LYS A 30 -5.71 -5.45 -0.12
C LYS A 30 -4.45 -6.07 0.51
N GLY A 31 -4.61 -7.21 1.15
CA GLY A 31 -3.45 -7.98 1.60
C GLY A 31 -3.24 -8.08 3.11
N ALA A 32 -4.14 -7.55 3.95
CA ALA A 32 -4.03 -7.58 5.41
C ALA A 32 -3.69 -8.97 5.97
N ALA A 33 -4.45 -10.00 5.57
CA ALA A 33 -4.20 -11.36 6.03
C ALA A 33 -2.83 -11.91 5.62
N THR A 34 -2.34 -11.52 4.43
CA THR A 34 -1.01 -11.91 3.95
C THR A 34 0.08 -11.22 4.76
N MET A 35 -0.06 -9.92 5.00
CA MET A 35 0.89 -9.14 5.81
C MET A 35 0.95 -9.65 7.25
N ALA A 36 -0.20 -9.83 7.90
CA ALA A 36 -0.28 -10.38 9.25
C ALA A 36 0.36 -11.78 9.36
N LYS A 37 0.13 -12.65 8.36
CA LYS A 37 0.76 -13.96 8.30
C LYS A 37 2.28 -13.85 8.22
N TYR A 38 2.80 -13.01 7.32
CA TYR A 38 4.25 -12.85 7.17
C TYR A 38 4.91 -12.23 8.40
N VAL A 39 4.25 -11.26 9.07
CA VAL A 39 4.73 -10.73 10.35
C VAL A 39 4.84 -11.84 11.40
N GLN A 40 3.84 -12.74 11.51
CA GLN A 40 3.89 -13.90 12.41
C GLN A 40 5.01 -14.88 12.06
N GLU A 41 5.40 -14.97 10.80
CA GLU A 41 6.52 -15.78 10.31
C GLU A 41 7.89 -15.08 10.45
N GLY A 42 7.94 -13.88 11.04
CA GLY A 42 9.17 -13.14 11.30
C GLY A 42 9.65 -12.28 10.12
N VAL A 43 8.82 -12.08 9.09
CA VAL A 43 9.11 -11.16 7.99
C VAL A 43 8.87 -9.73 8.48
N GLN A 44 9.79 -8.82 8.15
CA GLN A 44 9.56 -7.39 8.34
C GLN A 44 8.64 -6.88 7.24
N VAL A 45 7.55 -6.23 7.63
CA VAL A 45 6.57 -5.68 6.68
C VAL A 45 6.45 -4.19 6.86
N MET A 46 6.50 -3.44 5.77
CA MET A 46 6.25 -2.00 5.72
C MET A 46 5.07 -1.71 4.79
N VAL A 47 4.14 -0.90 5.26
CA VAL A 47 3.08 -0.29 4.45
C VAL A 47 3.46 1.15 4.15
N VAL A 48 3.31 1.57 2.91
CA VAL A 48 3.50 2.96 2.47
C VAL A 48 2.17 3.45 1.92
N SER A 49 1.64 4.55 2.49
CA SER A 49 0.46 5.24 1.98
C SER A 49 0.89 6.51 1.26
N CYS A 50 0.47 6.65 -0.01
CA CYS A 50 0.86 7.80 -0.82
C CYS A 50 0.17 9.09 -0.36
N THR A 51 -1.10 8.99 0.03
CA THR A 51 -1.94 10.12 0.50
C THR A 51 -2.57 9.81 1.85
N GLY A 52 -3.14 10.82 2.49
CA GLY A 52 -3.88 10.66 3.74
C GLY A 52 -5.37 10.36 3.56
N GLY A 53 -5.87 10.23 2.32
CA GLY A 53 -7.29 9.99 2.03
C GLY A 53 -8.18 11.18 2.39
N GLU A 54 -7.66 12.40 2.26
CA GLU A 54 -8.29 13.64 2.75
C GLU A 54 -9.58 14.00 2.03
N ARG A 55 -9.77 13.46 0.80
CA ARG A 55 -10.95 13.70 -0.04
C ARG A 55 -11.86 12.48 -0.16
N GLY A 56 -11.62 11.46 0.67
CA GLY A 56 -12.48 10.29 0.72
C GLY A 56 -13.81 10.55 1.41
N ASP A 57 -14.82 9.78 1.04
CA ASP A 57 -16.15 9.83 1.66
C ASP A 57 -16.18 9.13 3.03
N VAL A 58 -17.05 9.61 3.90
CA VAL A 58 -17.35 8.96 5.19
C VAL A 58 -18.44 7.92 4.96
N LEU A 59 -18.04 6.68 4.66
CA LEU A 59 -19.00 5.60 4.35
C LEU A 59 -19.71 5.05 5.59
N ASN A 60 -19.10 5.17 6.76
CA ASN A 60 -19.69 4.70 8.01
C ASN A 60 -20.32 5.88 8.77
N ALA A 61 -21.65 5.92 8.84
CA ALA A 61 -22.38 6.96 9.55
C ALA A 61 -21.97 7.09 11.04
N ALA A 62 -21.51 6.01 11.68
CA ALA A 62 -21.03 6.05 13.05
C ALA A 62 -19.70 6.81 13.21
N ALA A 63 -18.93 6.97 12.14
CA ALA A 63 -17.69 7.75 12.13
C ALA A 63 -17.94 9.25 11.89
N GLN A 64 -19.12 9.63 11.41
CA GLN A 64 -19.42 11.02 11.02
C GLN A 64 -19.20 12.01 12.14
N GLU A 65 -19.69 11.72 13.36
CA GLU A 65 -19.51 12.60 14.53
C GLU A 65 -18.02 12.83 14.84
N LEU A 66 -17.20 11.80 14.74
CA LEU A 66 -15.77 11.89 14.99
C LEU A 66 -15.07 12.72 13.90
N VAL A 67 -15.47 12.53 12.64
CA VAL A 67 -14.96 13.32 11.50
C VAL A 67 -15.36 14.80 11.62
N ASP A 68 -16.59 15.09 12.07
CA ASP A 68 -17.06 16.46 12.28
C ASP A 68 -16.26 17.17 13.40
N GLN A 69 -15.81 16.42 14.41
CA GLN A 69 -15.02 16.96 15.52
C GLN A 69 -13.53 17.14 15.20
N LEU A 70 -12.92 16.18 14.50
CA LEU A 70 -11.47 16.11 14.32
C LEU A 70 -11.01 16.43 12.89
N GLY A 71 -11.90 16.34 11.92
CA GLY A 71 -11.57 16.33 10.51
C GLY A 71 -11.16 14.94 10.00
N ILE A 72 -11.46 14.67 8.73
CA ILE A 72 -11.23 13.36 8.11
C ILE A 72 -9.75 12.94 8.12
N HIS A 73 -8.84 13.88 7.91
CA HIS A 73 -7.40 13.61 7.91
C HIS A 73 -6.91 13.03 9.25
N GLU A 74 -7.28 13.68 10.37
CA GLU A 74 -6.89 13.19 11.70
C GLU A 74 -7.52 11.82 12.02
N VAL A 75 -8.77 11.61 11.63
CA VAL A 75 -9.45 10.32 11.82
C VAL A 75 -8.72 9.23 11.06
N ARG A 76 -8.43 9.44 9.78
CA ARG A 76 -7.72 8.46 8.95
C ARG A 76 -6.28 8.18 9.41
N GLN A 77 -5.60 9.18 9.95
CA GLN A 77 -4.28 8.97 10.56
C GLN A 77 -4.37 8.02 11.77
N ARG A 78 -5.39 8.18 12.61
CA ARG A 78 -5.61 7.30 13.76
C ARG A 78 -6.01 5.89 13.35
N GLU A 79 -6.89 5.77 12.37
CA GLU A 79 -7.31 4.48 11.82
C GLU A 79 -6.12 3.72 11.22
N MET A 80 -5.27 4.40 10.44
CA MET A 80 -4.06 3.80 9.87
C MET A 80 -3.04 3.38 10.93
N ALA A 81 -2.85 4.20 11.98
CA ALA A 81 -1.96 3.86 13.08
C ALA A 81 -2.45 2.61 13.83
N GLU A 82 -3.76 2.48 14.07
CA GLU A 82 -4.35 1.30 14.70
C GLU A 82 -4.28 0.08 13.77
N ALA A 83 -4.55 0.23 12.48
CA ALA A 83 -4.41 -0.85 11.50
C ALA A 83 -2.96 -1.36 11.45
N ALA A 84 -1.98 -0.47 11.40
CA ALA A 84 -0.56 -0.83 11.42
C ALA A 84 -0.17 -1.57 12.70
N HIS A 85 -0.69 -1.11 13.86
CA HIS A 85 -0.48 -1.78 15.14
C HIS A 85 -1.06 -3.19 15.16
N ILE A 86 -2.31 -3.37 14.73
CA ILE A 86 -2.99 -4.67 14.68
C ILE A 86 -2.27 -5.64 13.73
N LEU A 87 -1.83 -5.15 12.56
CA LEU A 87 -1.10 -5.95 11.57
C LEU A 87 0.34 -6.24 12.00
N GLY A 88 0.90 -5.46 12.92
CA GLY A 88 2.31 -5.55 13.35
C GLY A 88 3.29 -5.06 12.29
N VAL A 89 2.87 -4.13 11.44
CA VAL A 89 3.67 -3.59 10.33
C VAL A 89 4.24 -2.21 10.67
N GLN A 90 5.33 -1.84 9.99
CA GLN A 90 5.79 -0.46 9.95
C GLN A 90 4.91 0.31 8.95
N HIS A 91 4.71 1.60 9.19
CA HIS A 91 3.94 2.45 8.28
C HIS A 91 4.65 3.76 8.00
N GLU A 92 4.64 4.19 6.73
CA GLU A 92 5.21 5.45 6.27
C GLU A 92 4.22 6.20 5.35
N TRP A 93 4.18 7.52 5.50
CA TRP A 93 3.42 8.41 4.63
C TRP A 93 4.32 9.05 3.58
N LEU A 94 3.89 9.10 2.31
CA LEU A 94 4.55 9.95 1.31
C LEU A 94 4.09 11.41 1.39
N GLY A 95 2.90 11.67 1.94
CA GLY A 95 2.39 13.00 2.24
C GLY A 95 1.85 13.76 1.04
N PHE A 96 1.45 13.08 -0.04
CA PHE A 96 0.74 13.70 -1.15
C PHE A 96 -0.74 13.90 -0.80
N MET A 97 -1.37 14.88 -1.47
CA MET A 97 -2.78 15.17 -1.29
C MET A 97 -3.64 14.20 -2.10
N ASP A 98 -4.61 13.57 -1.48
CA ASP A 98 -5.60 12.72 -2.13
C ASP A 98 -6.25 13.46 -3.31
N SER A 99 -6.35 12.78 -4.45
CA SER A 99 -6.96 13.37 -5.65
C SER A 99 -8.46 13.57 -5.52
N GLY A 100 -9.12 12.76 -4.67
CA GLY A 100 -10.55 12.55 -4.78
C GLY A 100 -10.90 11.90 -6.12
N PHE A 101 -12.10 11.41 -6.26
CA PHE A 101 -12.54 10.89 -7.56
C PHE A 101 -14.05 11.08 -7.74
N THR A 102 -14.39 12.00 -8.63
CA THR A 102 -15.77 12.12 -9.14
C THR A 102 -15.72 11.94 -10.66
N GLU A 103 -16.41 10.94 -11.15
CA GLU A 103 -16.40 10.61 -12.57
C GLU A 103 -16.90 11.82 -13.41
N GLY A 104 -16.09 12.21 -14.39
CA GLY A 104 -16.38 13.33 -15.28
C GLY A 104 -16.00 14.72 -14.77
N GLU A 105 -15.49 14.84 -13.54
CA GLU A 105 -15.00 16.10 -13.01
C GLU A 105 -13.47 16.21 -13.13
N PRO A 106 -12.92 17.43 -13.31
CA PRO A 106 -11.48 17.63 -13.33
C PRO A 106 -10.89 17.42 -11.94
N LEU A 107 -9.67 16.84 -11.89
CA LEU A 107 -8.94 16.69 -10.64
C LEU A 107 -8.49 18.05 -10.09
N PRO A 108 -8.44 18.22 -8.76
CA PRO A 108 -7.85 19.39 -8.12
C PRO A 108 -6.39 19.59 -8.54
N GLU A 109 -5.91 20.84 -8.56
CA GLU A 109 -4.54 21.18 -9.00
C GLU A 109 -3.46 20.53 -8.13
N ASP A 110 -3.72 20.29 -6.84
CA ASP A 110 -2.82 19.66 -5.87
C ASP A 110 -3.01 18.14 -5.75
N ALA A 111 -3.81 17.53 -6.63
CA ALA A 111 -4.10 16.11 -6.64
C ALA A 111 -2.83 15.26 -6.83
N PHE A 112 -2.68 14.19 -6.04
CA PHE A 112 -1.57 13.25 -6.15
C PHE A 112 -1.40 12.69 -7.57
N ALA A 113 -2.50 12.39 -8.25
CA ALA A 113 -2.48 11.89 -9.62
C ALA A 113 -1.83 12.86 -10.63
N LEU A 114 -1.71 14.15 -10.30
CA LEU A 114 -1.09 15.18 -11.13
C LEU A 114 0.35 15.51 -10.72
N VAL A 115 0.85 14.92 -9.61
CA VAL A 115 2.21 15.19 -9.14
C VAL A 115 3.23 14.61 -10.12
N PRO A 116 4.18 15.43 -10.65
CA PRO A 116 5.22 14.97 -11.56
C PRO A 116 6.10 13.87 -10.95
N LEU A 117 6.60 12.95 -11.77
CA LEU A 117 7.44 11.84 -11.30
C LEU A 117 8.74 12.31 -10.65
N GLU A 118 9.28 13.44 -11.09
CA GLU A 118 10.47 14.06 -10.50
C GLU A 118 10.28 14.44 -9.03
N VAL A 119 9.02 14.61 -8.60
CA VAL A 119 8.63 14.95 -7.22
C VAL A 119 8.18 13.70 -6.47
N SER A 120 7.38 12.84 -7.11
CA SER A 120 6.72 11.72 -6.42
C SER A 120 7.60 10.46 -6.30
N VAL A 121 8.57 10.26 -7.19
CA VAL A 121 9.43 9.07 -7.19
C VAL A 121 10.54 9.11 -6.11
N PRO A 122 11.29 10.20 -5.90
CA PRO A 122 12.42 10.20 -4.99
C PRO A 122 12.10 9.80 -3.54
N PRO A 123 11.00 10.24 -2.90
CA PRO A 123 10.63 9.79 -1.56
C PRO A 123 10.49 8.27 -1.47
N LEU A 124 9.89 7.65 -2.49
CA LEU A 124 9.70 6.21 -2.52
C LEU A 124 11.02 5.46 -2.81
N VAL A 125 11.91 6.01 -3.67
CA VAL A 125 13.27 5.48 -3.87
C VAL A 125 14.03 5.42 -2.54
N LYS A 126 13.94 6.49 -1.74
CA LYS A 126 14.56 6.55 -0.41
C LYS A 126 14.05 5.41 0.47
N LEU A 127 12.75 5.24 0.61
CA LEU A 127 12.15 4.18 1.43
C LEU A 127 12.56 2.78 0.95
N ILE A 128 12.56 2.52 -0.36
CA ILE A 128 12.99 1.24 -0.93
C ILE A 128 14.47 0.96 -0.59
N ARG A 129 15.34 1.96 -0.69
CA ARG A 129 16.77 1.79 -0.39
C ARG A 129 17.06 1.62 1.09
N GLU A 130 16.32 2.29 1.96
CA GLU A 130 16.45 2.20 3.42
C GLU A 130 15.88 0.88 3.95
N PHE A 131 14.67 0.54 3.56
CA PHE A 131 13.99 -0.67 4.02
C PHE A 131 14.50 -1.95 3.35
N ARG A 132 14.97 -1.87 2.09
CA ARG A 132 15.55 -2.97 1.29
C ARG A 132 14.61 -4.17 1.13
N PRO A 133 13.38 -3.99 0.62
CA PRO A 133 12.43 -5.09 0.46
C PRO A 133 12.86 -6.04 -0.65
N GLN A 134 12.73 -7.35 -0.46
CA GLN A 134 12.86 -8.34 -1.53
C GLN A 134 11.59 -8.41 -2.37
N VAL A 135 10.46 -8.11 -1.76
CA VAL A 135 9.14 -8.16 -2.41
C VAL A 135 8.41 -6.85 -2.22
N VAL A 136 7.80 -6.35 -3.29
CA VAL A 136 6.89 -5.21 -3.26
C VAL A 136 5.51 -5.65 -3.75
N THR A 137 4.45 -5.16 -3.09
CA THR A 137 3.07 -5.28 -3.56
C THR A 137 2.51 -3.91 -3.86
N THR A 138 1.74 -3.78 -4.93
CA THR A 138 1.08 -2.53 -5.34
C THR A 138 -0.12 -2.84 -6.24
N TYR A 139 -0.69 -1.85 -6.92
CA TYR A 139 -1.74 -2.05 -7.92
C TYR A 139 -1.17 -2.46 -9.29
N ASP A 140 -2.02 -3.01 -10.15
CA ASP A 140 -1.72 -3.15 -11.56
C ASP A 140 -1.78 -1.80 -12.30
N GLU A 141 -1.49 -1.80 -13.60
CA GLU A 141 -1.49 -0.60 -14.44
C GLU A 141 -2.86 0.09 -14.56
N ASN A 142 -3.94 -0.59 -14.20
CA ASN A 142 -5.30 -0.07 -14.18
C ASN A 142 -5.75 0.35 -12.78
N GLY A 143 -4.87 0.25 -11.77
CA GLY A 143 -5.16 0.60 -10.37
C GLY A 143 -6.05 -0.41 -9.65
N GLY A 144 -6.27 -1.61 -10.21
CA GLY A 144 -7.27 -2.57 -9.72
C GLY A 144 -8.73 -2.16 -10.04
N TYR A 145 -9.02 -0.89 -10.00
CA TYR A 145 -10.13 -0.15 -10.62
C TYR A 145 -9.60 1.27 -10.95
N PRO A 146 -10.21 2.02 -11.89
CA PRO A 146 -9.58 3.21 -12.49
C PRO A 146 -9.62 4.44 -11.58
N HIS A 147 -9.20 4.30 -10.32
CA HIS A 147 -8.95 5.44 -9.44
C HIS A 147 -7.64 6.13 -9.85
N PRO A 148 -7.61 7.45 -10.06
CA PRO A 148 -6.41 8.14 -10.51
C PRO A 148 -5.21 7.95 -9.58
N ASP A 149 -5.40 7.93 -8.26
CA ASP A 149 -4.34 7.72 -7.29
C ASP A 149 -3.81 6.29 -7.29
N HIS A 150 -4.65 5.28 -7.55
CA HIS A 150 -4.20 3.90 -7.67
C HIS A 150 -3.30 3.72 -8.91
N ILE A 151 -3.69 4.33 -10.03
CA ILE A 151 -2.90 4.33 -11.26
C ILE A 151 -1.58 5.05 -11.03
N GLN A 152 -1.61 6.23 -10.41
CA GLN A 152 -0.40 6.98 -10.08
C GLN A 152 0.51 6.21 -9.11
N THR A 153 -0.06 5.53 -8.12
CA THR A 153 0.70 4.66 -7.19
C THR A 153 1.43 3.54 -7.93
N HIS A 154 0.78 2.89 -8.90
CA HIS A 154 1.45 1.93 -9.79
C HIS A 154 2.61 2.59 -10.53
N VAL A 155 2.37 3.72 -11.19
CA VAL A 155 3.37 4.41 -12.01
C VAL A 155 4.59 4.80 -11.19
N ILE A 156 4.40 5.45 -10.03
CA ILE A 156 5.53 5.85 -9.18
C ILE A 156 6.26 4.65 -8.57
N THR A 157 5.53 3.58 -8.23
CA THR A 157 6.13 2.36 -7.67
C THR A 157 7.07 1.70 -8.69
N MET A 158 6.63 1.54 -9.93
CA MET A 158 7.45 0.92 -10.96
C MET A 158 8.67 1.78 -11.29
N ALA A 159 8.50 3.10 -11.38
CA ALA A 159 9.60 4.03 -11.58
C ALA A 159 10.58 4.03 -10.40
N ALA A 160 10.09 4.01 -9.16
CA ALA A 160 10.93 4.01 -7.96
C ALA A 160 11.73 2.70 -7.82
N ILE A 161 11.15 1.55 -8.14
CA ILE A 161 11.87 0.26 -8.15
C ILE A 161 13.01 0.28 -9.16
N GLN A 162 12.77 0.81 -10.36
CA GLN A 162 13.81 0.94 -11.38
C GLN A 162 14.92 1.90 -10.93
N ALA A 163 14.56 3.07 -10.42
CA ALA A 163 15.52 4.07 -9.94
C ALA A 163 16.28 3.58 -8.69
N ALA A 164 15.63 2.85 -7.79
CA ALA A 164 16.29 2.29 -6.60
C ALA A 164 17.38 1.27 -6.96
N ALA A 165 17.21 0.53 -8.06
CA ALA A 165 18.20 -0.44 -8.53
C ALA A 165 19.40 0.19 -9.25
N ASP A 166 19.25 1.40 -9.81
CA ASP A 166 20.31 2.11 -10.51
C ASP A 166 21.21 2.88 -9.53
N PRO A 167 22.51 2.56 -9.41
CA PRO A 167 23.41 3.29 -8.51
C PRO A 167 23.68 4.75 -8.96
N HIS A 168 23.35 5.10 -10.20
CA HIS A 168 23.52 6.45 -10.73
C HIS A 168 22.27 7.33 -10.60
N ALA A 169 21.10 6.73 -10.39
CA ALA A 169 19.88 7.46 -10.12
C ALA A 169 19.81 7.81 -8.63
N HIS A 170 19.63 9.08 -8.31
CA HIS A 170 19.51 9.58 -6.92
C HIS A 170 20.58 9.04 -5.95
N PRO A 171 21.89 9.18 -6.25
CA PRO A 171 22.96 8.63 -5.40
C PRO A 171 22.96 9.19 -3.96
N GLU A 172 22.37 10.36 -3.76
CA GLU A 172 22.19 11.03 -2.46
C GLU A 172 21.17 10.30 -1.55
N LEU A 173 20.30 9.45 -2.10
CA LEU A 173 19.29 8.71 -1.37
C LEU A 173 19.77 7.33 -0.85
N GLY A 174 21.08 7.10 -0.84
CA GLY A 174 21.69 5.88 -0.30
C GLY A 174 22.06 4.84 -1.37
N PRO A 175 22.63 3.70 -0.94
CA PRO A 175 23.10 2.67 -1.85
C PRO A 175 21.96 1.99 -2.59
N SER A 176 22.21 1.62 -3.86
CA SER A 176 21.20 0.95 -4.69
C SER A 176 20.68 -0.35 -4.07
N HIS A 177 19.43 -0.67 -4.36
CA HIS A 177 18.77 -1.89 -3.93
C HIS A 177 17.90 -2.46 -5.06
N VAL A 178 17.98 -3.78 -5.27
CA VAL A 178 17.20 -4.49 -6.27
C VAL A 178 16.04 -5.22 -5.61
N VAL A 179 14.82 -4.80 -5.92
CA VAL A 179 13.59 -5.54 -5.58
C VAL A 179 13.52 -6.79 -6.44
N GLN A 180 13.33 -7.96 -5.82
CA GLN A 180 13.39 -9.25 -6.53
C GLN A 180 12.08 -9.61 -7.21
N LYS A 181 10.93 -9.21 -6.60
CA LYS A 181 9.59 -9.53 -7.10
C LYS A 181 8.62 -8.39 -6.83
N VAL A 182 7.74 -8.15 -7.80
CA VAL A 182 6.58 -7.27 -7.65
C VAL A 182 5.33 -8.09 -7.85
N TYR A 183 4.35 -7.93 -6.97
CA TYR A 183 3.04 -8.52 -7.11
C TYR A 183 1.97 -7.43 -7.16
N TYR A 184 0.97 -7.63 -8.00
CA TYR A 184 -0.18 -6.75 -8.08
C TYR A 184 -1.33 -7.28 -7.22
N ASN A 185 -1.92 -6.40 -6.45
CA ASN A 185 -3.09 -6.70 -5.64
C ASN A 185 -4.31 -6.86 -6.57
N GLN A 186 -4.86 -8.06 -6.64
CA GLN A 186 -6.07 -8.31 -7.43
C GLN A 186 -7.30 -8.04 -6.56
N GLN A 187 -8.09 -7.03 -6.92
CA GLN A 187 -9.20 -6.54 -6.10
C GLN A 187 -10.50 -7.27 -6.40
N PHE A 188 -10.84 -7.44 -7.67
CA PHE A 188 -12.09 -8.06 -8.10
C PHE A 188 -11.85 -9.36 -8.87
N HIS A 189 -12.29 -10.47 -8.27
CA HIS A 189 -12.31 -11.76 -8.93
C HIS A 189 -13.75 -12.19 -9.15
N LYS A 190 -14.20 -12.26 -10.42
CA LYS A 190 -15.60 -12.51 -10.78
C LYS A 190 -16.23 -13.69 -10.01
N ALA A 191 -15.55 -14.83 -9.96
CA ALA A 191 -16.09 -16.00 -9.27
C ALA A 191 -16.28 -15.77 -7.76
N ARG A 192 -15.42 -14.98 -7.12
CA ARG A 192 -15.57 -14.60 -5.69
C ARG A 192 -16.77 -13.68 -5.49
N VAL A 193 -16.94 -12.68 -6.36
CA VAL A 193 -18.07 -11.73 -6.30
C VAL A 193 -19.38 -12.48 -6.51
N VAL A 194 -19.46 -13.37 -7.52
CA VAL A 194 -20.64 -14.20 -7.77
C VAL A 194 -20.95 -15.09 -6.57
N ALA A 195 -19.97 -15.80 -6.02
CA ALA A 195 -20.18 -16.66 -4.85
C ALA A 195 -20.67 -15.87 -3.61
N LEU A 196 -20.15 -14.65 -3.41
CA LEU A 196 -20.61 -13.78 -2.32
C LEU A 196 -22.04 -13.29 -2.56
N HIS A 197 -22.38 -12.90 -3.78
CA HIS A 197 -23.74 -12.53 -4.17
C HIS A 197 -24.72 -13.68 -3.88
N GLU A 198 -24.42 -14.88 -4.38
CA GLU A 198 -25.26 -16.07 -4.15
C GLU A 198 -25.45 -16.39 -2.66
N LEU A 199 -24.38 -16.25 -1.85
CA LEU A 199 -24.44 -16.45 -0.41
C LEU A 199 -25.36 -15.44 0.28
N LEU A 200 -25.24 -14.14 -0.06
CA LEU A 200 -26.07 -13.07 0.50
C LEU A 200 -27.55 -13.30 0.15
N VAL A 201 -27.85 -13.61 -1.13
CA VAL A 201 -29.21 -13.91 -1.58
C VAL A 201 -29.80 -15.13 -0.84
N ALA A 202 -29.02 -16.19 -0.69
CA ALA A 202 -29.45 -17.39 0.04
C ALA A 202 -29.79 -17.10 1.51
N GLN A 203 -29.11 -16.13 2.13
CA GLN A 203 -29.35 -15.66 3.50
C GLN A 203 -30.42 -14.56 3.59
N LYS A 204 -31.06 -14.19 2.47
CA LYS A 204 -32.05 -13.09 2.36
C LYS A 204 -31.46 -11.73 2.78
N ILE A 205 -30.18 -11.55 2.57
CA ILE A 205 -29.47 -10.26 2.74
C ILE A 205 -29.41 -9.59 1.37
N GLU A 206 -29.71 -8.30 1.33
CA GLU A 206 -29.59 -7.51 0.10
C GLU A 206 -28.13 -7.53 -0.37
N SER A 207 -27.94 -7.87 -1.63
CA SER A 207 -26.60 -7.92 -2.22
C SER A 207 -26.29 -6.61 -2.94
N PRO A 208 -25.12 -5.99 -2.68
CA PRO A 208 -24.70 -4.83 -3.43
C PRO A 208 -24.22 -5.17 -4.86
N TYR A 209 -24.09 -6.46 -5.15
CA TYR A 209 -23.62 -6.95 -6.44
C TYR A 209 -24.83 -7.33 -7.31
N VAL A 210 -25.45 -6.37 -7.96
CA VAL A 210 -26.48 -6.58 -8.98
C VAL A 210 -25.86 -6.46 -10.37
N GLU A 211 -26.42 -7.20 -11.35
CA GLU A 211 -25.97 -7.18 -12.75
C GLU A 211 -26.15 -5.80 -13.40
#